data_24b4de7e5d3160b1a5144bea657849f0
#
_entry.id   24b4de7e5d3160b1a5144bea657849f0
#
_cell.length_a   1.000
_cell.length_b   1.000
_cell.length_c   1.000
_cell.angle_alpha   90.00
_cell.angle_beta   90.00
_cell.angle_gamma   90.00
#
_symmetry.space_group_name_H-M   'P 1'
#
loop_
_entity.id
_entity.type
_entity.pdbx_description
1 polymer ?
#
loop_
_entity_poly.entity_id
_entity_poly.type
_entity_poly.pdbx_seq_one_letter_code
_entity_poly.pdbx_strand_id
1 'polypeptide(L)'
;MTFYMPTRVYEERNCVAAHAAELAALGTKAMLVTGRRSAKANGAEADVAAALEAHHVPFLIFDEIEENPSIETVMKARDVALREGADFFIGIGGGSPMDAAKAISLMAKNPEKDASILFRNDPEAGWYPVAAVPTTCGTGSEVTGVSVLTIHEKKTKSSIAYRIFPELALADPKYLEHAPVKVLHNTAMDALCHLCESYINSGATDYSRMCAVKGLEVWSRSKAFLTGSSAEATAETYADLLRASTFAGMAIAQTGTSLPHGLSYGLTYYLGVPHGQACGQFLAGYLAEADPEETAFVLKTAGFDSLEELNAFFAGSCGVVDVPEDTLEAIAAQLAANPAKLKNAPFAADEKVLRRIAYYNHH
;
A
#
# COMPACT_ATOMS: atom_id res chain seq x y z
N MET A 1 3.59 -18.19 -17.28
CA MET A 1 3.79 -17.02 -16.37
C MET A 1 3.17 -15.80 -17.00
N THR A 2 2.47 -14.97 -16.22
CA THR A 2 1.88 -13.71 -16.68
C THR A 2 2.45 -12.60 -15.82
N PHE A 3 2.86 -11.49 -16.47
CA PHE A 3 3.22 -10.24 -15.81
C PHE A 3 2.36 -9.13 -16.39
N TYR A 4 1.67 -8.39 -15.55
CA TYR A 4 0.78 -7.32 -15.97
C TYR A 4 0.94 -6.10 -15.07
N MET A 5 1.40 -4.99 -15.63
CA MET A 5 1.59 -3.71 -14.95
C MET A 5 1.34 -2.59 -15.98
N PRO A 6 0.08 -2.18 -16.15
CA PRO A 6 -0.30 -1.22 -17.21
C PRO A 6 0.01 0.23 -16.85
N THR A 7 0.29 0.53 -15.57
CA THR A 7 0.52 1.89 -15.09
C THR A 7 1.81 2.46 -15.69
N ARG A 8 1.73 3.66 -16.24
CA ARG A 8 2.91 4.44 -16.60
C ARG A 8 3.45 5.13 -15.35
N VAL A 9 4.71 4.87 -15.02
CA VAL A 9 5.37 5.39 -13.81
C VAL A 9 6.41 6.43 -14.20
N TYR A 10 6.31 7.60 -13.60
CA TYR A 10 7.35 8.62 -13.60
C TYR A 10 7.88 8.79 -12.19
N GLU A 11 9.19 8.61 -12.01
CA GLU A 11 9.88 8.74 -10.73
C GLU A 11 11.02 9.73 -10.87
N GLU A 12 10.75 10.98 -10.54
CA GLU A 12 11.72 12.07 -10.55
C GLU A 12 11.22 13.26 -9.72
N ARG A 13 12.12 14.14 -9.33
CA ARG A 13 11.71 15.39 -8.65
C ARG A 13 10.92 16.28 -9.61
N ASN A 14 9.84 16.86 -9.09
CA ASN A 14 8.92 17.71 -9.84
C ASN A 14 8.19 16.99 -11.00
N CYS A 15 8.03 15.66 -10.90
CA CYS A 15 7.40 14.87 -11.97
C CYS A 15 5.95 15.29 -12.24
N VAL A 16 5.21 15.80 -11.26
CA VAL A 16 3.84 16.33 -11.48
C VAL A 16 3.87 17.49 -12.47
N ALA A 17 4.79 18.45 -12.31
CA ALA A 17 4.92 19.57 -13.24
C ALA A 17 5.48 19.13 -14.61
N ALA A 18 6.46 18.20 -14.60
CA ALA A 18 7.09 17.69 -15.82
C ALA A 18 6.09 16.93 -16.72
N HIS A 19 5.12 16.25 -16.10
CA HIS A 19 4.12 15.41 -16.77
C HIS A 19 2.69 15.97 -16.68
N ALA A 20 2.56 17.29 -16.48
CA ALA A 20 1.26 17.95 -16.33
C ALA A 20 0.34 17.75 -17.53
N ALA A 21 0.89 17.76 -18.76
CA ALA A 21 0.12 17.53 -19.97
C ALA A 21 -0.50 16.12 -20.04
N GLU A 22 0.23 15.10 -19.58
CA GLU A 22 -0.26 13.73 -19.56
C GLU A 22 -1.34 13.55 -18.48
N LEU A 23 -1.14 14.19 -17.31
CA LEU A 23 -2.14 14.21 -16.25
C LEU A 23 -3.44 14.89 -16.71
N ALA A 24 -3.32 16.04 -17.37
CA ALA A 24 -4.45 16.81 -17.90
C ALA A 24 -5.21 16.09 -19.03
N ALA A 25 -4.54 15.18 -19.74
CA ALA A 25 -5.14 14.41 -20.84
C ALA A 25 -6.04 13.25 -20.37
N LEU A 26 -6.12 12.95 -19.06
CA LEU A 26 -6.91 11.84 -18.53
C LEU A 26 -8.42 12.07 -18.60
N GLY A 27 -8.88 13.33 -18.64
CA GLY A 27 -10.30 13.64 -18.69
C GLY A 27 -10.56 15.13 -18.81
N THR A 28 -11.81 15.53 -18.57
CA THR A 28 -12.25 16.92 -18.73
C THR A 28 -12.44 17.66 -17.41
N LYS A 29 -12.68 16.96 -16.30
CA LYS A 29 -12.78 17.53 -14.96
C LYS A 29 -12.27 16.54 -13.90
N ALA A 30 -11.26 16.95 -13.15
CA ALA A 30 -10.63 16.11 -12.12
C ALA A 30 -11.35 16.15 -10.78
N MET A 31 -11.32 15.03 -10.04
CA MET A 31 -11.47 15.04 -8.59
C MET A 31 -10.13 14.67 -7.94
N LEU A 32 -9.56 15.61 -7.16
CA LEU A 32 -8.41 15.35 -6.31
C LEU A 32 -8.92 14.68 -5.03
N VAL A 33 -8.47 13.44 -4.80
CA VAL A 33 -8.89 12.60 -3.67
C VAL A 33 -7.76 12.56 -2.67
N THR A 34 -7.93 13.19 -1.51
CA THR A 34 -6.87 13.36 -0.50
C THR A 34 -7.38 13.13 0.92
N GLY A 35 -6.43 12.93 1.85
CA GLY A 35 -6.70 13.10 3.28
C GLY A 35 -6.59 14.58 3.69
N ARG A 36 -7.05 14.88 4.90
CA ARG A 36 -7.22 16.27 5.40
C ARG A 36 -5.93 17.10 5.50
N ARG A 37 -4.75 16.47 5.62
CA ARG A 37 -3.53 17.19 6.06
C ARG A 37 -2.30 16.92 5.20
N SER A 38 -1.95 15.66 4.95
CA SER A 38 -0.63 15.29 4.42
C SER A 38 -0.36 15.87 3.04
N ALA A 39 -1.28 15.74 2.09
CA ALA A 39 -1.12 16.22 0.73
C ALA A 39 -0.98 17.75 0.64
N LYS A 40 -1.63 18.49 1.55
CA LYS A 40 -1.48 19.94 1.71
C LYS A 40 -0.13 20.30 2.32
N ALA A 41 0.26 19.59 3.38
CA ALA A 41 1.48 19.91 4.12
C ALA A 41 2.78 19.64 3.34
N ASN A 42 2.80 18.61 2.46
CA ASN A 42 3.96 18.27 1.66
C ASN A 42 3.98 18.91 0.26
N GLY A 43 2.94 19.67 -0.10
CA GLY A 43 2.84 20.39 -1.36
C GLY A 43 2.30 19.58 -2.55
N ALA A 44 2.02 18.29 -2.40
CA ALA A 44 1.55 17.44 -3.51
C ALA A 44 0.19 17.90 -4.07
N GLU A 45 -0.75 18.31 -3.20
CA GLU A 45 -2.05 18.85 -3.61
C GLU A 45 -1.88 20.14 -4.44
N ALA A 46 -1.00 21.04 -3.98
CA ALA A 46 -0.74 22.31 -4.68
C ALA A 46 -0.09 22.10 -6.05
N ASP A 47 0.87 21.16 -6.15
CA ASP A 47 1.53 20.85 -7.42
C ASP A 47 0.55 20.25 -8.43
N VAL A 48 -0.33 19.34 -7.99
CA VAL A 48 -1.37 18.76 -8.87
C VAL A 48 -2.37 19.84 -9.30
N ALA A 49 -2.82 20.70 -8.39
CA ALA A 49 -3.70 21.81 -8.71
C ALA A 49 -3.07 22.74 -9.77
N ALA A 50 -1.81 23.14 -9.57
CA ALA A 50 -1.08 23.99 -10.51
C ALA A 50 -0.89 23.32 -11.88
N ALA A 51 -0.64 22.01 -11.92
CA ALA A 51 -0.53 21.26 -13.17
C ALA A 51 -1.84 21.26 -13.97
N LEU A 52 -2.98 21.07 -13.30
CA LEU A 52 -4.29 21.11 -13.95
C LEU A 52 -4.68 22.54 -14.40
N GLU A 53 -4.41 23.55 -13.57
CA GLU A 53 -4.63 24.97 -13.92
C GLU A 53 -3.83 25.41 -15.14
N ALA A 54 -2.57 24.99 -15.24
CA ALA A 54 -1.71 25.29 -16.39
C ALA A 54 -2.25 24.73 -17.71
N HIS A 55 -3.07 23.67 -17.64
CA HIS A 55 -3.71 23.05 -18.78
C HIS A 55 -5.23 23.35 -18.87
N HIS A 56 -5.72 24.31 -18.08
CA HIS A 56 -7.13 24.72 -18.04
C HIS A 56 -8.11 23.58 -17.77
N VAL A 57 -7.70 22.56 -17.01
CA VAL A 57 -8.56 21.47 -16.57
C VAL A 57 -9.20 21.85 -15.22
N PRO A 58 -10.54 22.01 -15.17
CA PRO A 58 -11.22 22.28 -13.92
C PRO A 58 -11.11 21.08 -12.98
N PHE A 59 -11.05 21.35 -11.67
CA PHE A 59 -11.00 20.32 -10.67
C PHE A 59 -11.79 20.68 -9.41
N LEU A 60 -12.05 19.68 -8.61
CA LEU A 60 -12.53 19.82 -7.24
C LEU A 60 -11.66 18.99 -6.30
N ILE A 61 -11.65 19.35 -5.03
CA ILE A 61 -10.90 18.62 -4.00
C ILE A 61 -11.90 17.93 -3.06
N PHE A 62 -11.70 16.63 -2.84
CA PHE A 62 -12.34 15.87 -1.79
C PHE A 62 -11.25 15.44 -0.79
N ASP A 63 -11.17 16.12 0.35
CA ASP A 63 -10.09 15.99 1.34
C ASP A 63 -10.52 15.26 2.62
N GLU A 64 -11.58 14.47 2.53
CA GLU A 64 -12.17 13.81 3.70
C GLU A 64 -11.81 12.31 3.80
N ILE A 65 -10.83 11.83 3.02
CA ILE A 65 -10.41 10.43 3.09
C ILE A 65 -9.67 10.19 4.40
N GLU A 66 -10.22 9.31 5.21
CA GLU A 66 -9.62 8.80 6.44
C GLU A 66 -8.57 7.73 6.16
N GLU A 67 -7.73 7.46 7.15
CA GLU A 67 -6.87 6.28 7.12
C GLU A 67 -7.74 5.03 7.08
N ASN A 68 -7.46 4.11 6.14
CA ASN A 68 -8.29 2.93 5.84
C ASN A 68 -9.73 3.31 5.42
N PRO A 69 -9.89 3.84 4.21
CA PRO A 69 -11.13 4.46 3.75
C PRO A 69 -12.33 3.51 3.84
N SER A 70 -13.45 4.04 4.28
CA SER A 70 -14.70 3.30 4.41
C SER A 70 -15.53 3.33 3.13
N ILE A 71 -16.44 2.38 3.01
CA ILE A 71 -17.44 2.36 1.94
C ILE A 71 -18.27 3.64 1.97
N GLU A 72 -18.64 4.10 3.17
CA GLU A 72 -19.44 5.27 3.40
C GLU A 72 -18.77 6.54 2.84
N THR A 73 -17.47 6.70 3.10
CA THR A 73 -16.70 7.84 2.57
C THR A 73 -16.54 7.76 1.05
N VAL A 74 -16.32 6.56 0.50
CA VAL A 74 -16.28 6.35 -0.97
C VAL A 74 -17.61 6.74 -1.61
N MET A 75 -18.75 6.32 -1.03
CA MET A 75 -20.07 6.67 -1.56
C MET A 75 -20.39 8.15 -1.45
N LYS A 76 -19.98 8.81 -0.35
CA LYS A 76 -20.09 10.27 -0.22
C LYS A 76 -19.28 10.99 -1.30
N ALA A 77 -18.04 10.56 -1.54
CA ALA A 77 -17.18 11.14 -2.59
C ALA A 77 -17.75 10.91 -3.99
N ARG A 78 -18.32 9.72 -4.26
CA ARG A 78 -19.04 9.45 -5.51
C ARG A 78 -20.16 10.45 -5.74
N ASP A 79 -21.00 10.72 -4.73
CA ASP A 79 -22.12 11.65 -4.86
C ASP A 79 -21.66 13.08 -5.18
N VAL A 80 -20.52 13.48 -4.59
CA VAL A 80 -19.87 14.75 -4.94
C VAL A 80 -19.35 14.72 -6.37
N ALA A 81 -18.68 13.65 -6.80
CA ALA A 81 -18.15 13.52 -8.16
C ALA A 81 -19.26 13.60 -9.22
N LEU A 82 -20.38 12.92 -8.99
CA LEU A 82 -21.54 12.94 -9.90
C LEU A 82 -22.16 14.33 -10.00
N ARG A 83 -22.37 15.00 -8.87
CA ARG A 83 -22.95 16.33 -8.84
C ARG A 83 -22.06 17.35 -9.58
N GLU A 84 -20.76 17.24 -9.43
CA GLU A 84 -19.79 18.15 -10.01
C GLU A 84 -19.37 17.75 -11.44
N GLY A 85 -19.70 16.55 -11.90
CA GLY A 85 -19.37 16.05 -13.22
C GLY A 85 -17.89 15.70 -13.42
N ALA A 86 -17.23 15.16 -12.36
CA ALA A 86 -15.85 14.69 -12.48
C ALA A 86 -15.80 13.40 -13.33
N ASP A 87 -14.82 13.30 -14.22
CA ASP A 87 -14.64 12.18 -15.15
C ASP A 87 -13.25 11.54 -15.11
N PHE A 88 -12.37 11.99 -14.20
CA PHE A 88 -11.16 11.29 -13.80
C PHE A 88 -10.77 11.63 -12.35
N PHE A 89 -9.95 10.78 -11.72
CA PHE A 89 -9.67 10.84 -10.30
C PHE A 89 -8.17 10.80 -10.03
N ILE A 90 -7.70 11.65 -9.12
CA ILE A 90 -6.27 11.71 -8.75
C ILE A 90 -6.16 11.42 -7.26
N GLY A 91 -5.66 10.24 -6.92
CA GLY A 91 -5.39 9.86 -5.53
C GLY A 91 -4.05 10.45 -5.08
N ILE A 92 -4.06 11.37 -4.11
CA ILE A 92 -2.87 12.08 -3.63
C ILE A 92 -2.67 11.74 -2.15
N GLY A 93 -1.62 10.99 -1.84
CA GLY A 93 -1.35 10.60 -0.44
C GLY A 93 -0.69 9.24 -0.30
N GLY A 94 -0.95 8.57 0.81
CA GLY A 94 -0.62 7.16 0.99
C GLY A 94 -1.61 6.24 0.30
N GLY A 95 -1.64 4.94 0.68
CA GLY A 95 -2.55 3.97 0.10
C GLY A 95 -4.03 4.38 0.18
N SER A 96 -4.45 4.98 1.30
CA SER A 96 -5.86 5.31 1.54
C SER A 96 -6.49 6.23 0.49
N PRO A 97 -5.93 7.41 0.14
CA PRO A 97 -6.47 8.23 -0.94
C PRO A 97 -6.39 7.57 -2.32
N MET A 98 -5.33 6.81 -2.60
CA MET A 98 -5.17 6.11 -3.87
C MET A 98 -6.19 4.99 -4.04
N ASP A 99 -6.42 4.19 -3.00
CA ASP A 99 -7.43 3.13 -2.97
C ASP A 99 -8.85 3.71 -3.05
N ALA A 100 -9.12 4.81 -2.32
CA ALA A 100 -10.39 5.52 -2.42
C ALA A 100 -10.63 6.04 -3.84
N ALA A 101 -9.63 6.65 -4.49
CA ALA A 101 -9.76 7.18 -5.86
C ALA A 101 -10.17 6.07 -6.86
N LYS A 102 -9.57 4.87 -6.75
CA LYS A 102 -9.97 3.69 -7.55
C LYS A 102 -11.43 3.29 -7.31
N ALA A 103 -11.84 3.18 -6.04
CA ALA A 103 -13.20 2.81 -5.69
C ALA A 103 -14.22 3.89 -6.11
N ILE A 104 -13.90 5.18 -5.92
CA ILE A 104 -14.75 6.30 -6.33
C ILE A 104 -14.92 6.31 -7.86
N SER A 105 -13.84 6.07 -8.62
CA SER A 105 -13.88 6.04 -10.08
C SER A 105 -14.85 4.96 -10.61
N LEU A 106 -14.84 3.77 -9.98
CA LEU A 106 -15.79 2.70 -10.27
C LEU A 106 -17.22 3.13 -9.94
N MET A 107 -17.45 3.65 -8.73
CA MET A 107 -18.79 4.02 -8.28
C MET A 107 -19.36 5.22 -9.05
N ALA A 108 -18.55 6.17 -9.44
CA ALA A 108 -18.95 7.32 -10.25
C ALA A 108 -19.30 6.92 -11.69
N LYS A 109 -18.64 5.90 -12.24
CA LYS A 109 -18.92 5.38 -13.59
C LYS A 109 -20.21 4.54 -13.64
N ASN A 110 -20.68 4.03 -12.50
CA ASN A 110 -21.86 3.18 -12.36
C ASN A 110 -22.87 3.80 -11.36
N PRO A 111 -23.42 4.99 -11.68
CA PRO A 111 -24.22 5.77 -10.72
C PRO A 111 -25.52 5.08 -10.27
N GLU A 112 -26.03 4.16 -11.09
CA GLU A 112 -27.25 3.39 -10.82
C GLU A 112 -27.03 2.19 -9.89
N LYS A 113 -25.76 1.84 -9.61
CA LYS A 113 -25.40 0.70 -8.76
C LYS A 113 -25.20 1.13 -7.30
N ASP A 114 -25.55 0.25 -6.39
CA ASP A 114 -25.25 0.42 -4.96
C ASP A 114 -23.83 -0.05 -4.61
N ALA A 115 -23.41 0.20 -3.37
CA ALA A 115 -22.05 -0.12 -2.90
C ALA A 115 -21.69 -1.62 -2.96
N SER A 116 -22.67 -2.52 -3.10
CA SER A 116 -22.39 -3.96 -3.17
C SER A 116 -21.59 -4.36 -4.41
N ILE A 117 -21.64 -3.55 -5.48
CA ILE A 117 -20.85 -3.76 -6.68
C ILE A 117 -19.35 -3.76 -6.38
N LEU A 118 -18.87 -3.00 -5.39
CA LEU A 118 -17.46 -2.98 -4.99
C LEU A 118 -16.91 -4.38 -4.70
N PHE A 119 -17.74 -5.30 -4.19
CA PHE A 119 -17.31 -6.62 -3.72
C PHE A 119 -17.82 -7.79 -4.56
N ARG A 120 -18.46 -7.51 -5.69
CA ARG A 120 -18.91 -8.53 -6.65
C ARG A 120 -18.46 -8.15 -8.04
N ASN A 121 -17.99 -9.13 -8.81
CA ASN A 121 -17.61 -8.89 -10.19
C ASN A 121 -18.86 -8.68 -11.05
N ASP A 122 -18.93 -7.52 -11.70
CA ASP A 122 -19.97 -7.21 -12.70
C ASP A 122 -19.24 -6.93 -14.03
N PRO A 123 -19.40 -7.76 -15.06
CA PRO A 123 -18.67 -7.60 -16.32
C PRO A 123 -19.06 -6.36 -17.12
N GLU A 124 -20.17 -5.72 -16.79
CA GLU A 124 -20.64 -4.48 -17.43
C GLU A 124 -20.10 -3.23 -16.72
N ALA A 125 -19.52 -3.39 -15.53
CA ALA A 125 -18.99 -2.26 -14.77
C ALA A 125 -17.71 -1.73 -15.40
N GLY A 126 -17.66 -0.41 -15.63
CA GLY A 126 -16.48 0.32 -16.02
C GLY A 126 -15.99 1.23 -14.89
N TRP A 127 -14.88 1.90 -15.11
CA TRP A 127 -14.37 2.95 -14.22
C TRP A 127 -13.81 4.10 -15.03
N TYR A 128 -13.69 5.26 -14.40
CA TYR A 128 -13.01 6.42 -14.98
C TYR A 128 -11.49 6.31 -14.79
N PRO A 129 -10.68 7.01 -15.60
CA PRO A 129 -9.24 7.04 -15.43
C PRO A 129 -8.83 7.49 -14.02
N VAL A 130 -7.76 6.86 -13.51
CA VAL A 130 -7.17 7.19 -12.20
C VAL A 130 -5.71 7.53 -12.39
N ALA A 131 -5.26 8.61 -11.76
CA ALA A 131 -3.83 8.89 -11.53
C ALA A 131 -3.51 8.76 -10.04
N ALA A 132 -2.26 8.46 -9.73
CA ALA A 132 -1.78 8.31 -8.37
C ALA A 132 -0.53 9.17 -8.13
N VAL A 133 -0.54 9.89 -7.00
CA VAL A 133 0.58 10.70 -6.52
C VAL A 133 0.94 10.23 -5.11
N PRO A 134 1.87 9.25 -4.98
CA PRO A 134 2.23 8.71 -3.68
C PRO A 134 2.98 9.73 -2.84
N THR A 135 2.64 9.81 -1.54
CA THR A 135 3.32 10.64 -0.55
C THR A 135 3.78 9.87 0.68
N THR A 136 3.79 8.54 0.58
CA THR A 136 4.36 7.58 1.53
C THR A 136 5.16 6.53 0.77
N CYS A 137 6.02 5.79 1.47
CA CYS A 137 6.95 4.83 0.88
C CYS A 137 6.65 3.38 1.32
N GLY A 138 5.39 2.94 1.25
CA GLY A 138 5.02 1.62 1.79
C GLY A 138 4.13 0.79 0.88
N THR A 139 2.96 1.33 0.55
CA THR A 139 1.87 0.55 -0.02
C THR A 139 2.05 0.15 -1.48
N GLY A 140 2.79 0.96 -2.26
CA GLY A 140 2.90 0.76 -3.70
C GLY A 140 1.56 0.82 -4.45
N SER A 141 0.53 1.45 -3.84
CA SER A 141 -0.82 1.48 -4.41
C SER A 141 -0.87 2.19 -5.76
N GLU A 142 0.11 3.06 -6.06
CA GLU A 142 0.25 3.75 -7.35
C GLU A 142 0.48 2.80 -8.53
N VAL A 143 0.96 1.58 -8.27
CA VAL A 143 1.24 0.56 -9.30
C VAL A 143 0.47 -0.74 -9.09
N THR A 144 -0.55 -0.75 -8.23
CA THR A 144 -1.41 -1.91 -8.00
C THR A 144 -2.83 -1.65 -8.49
N GLY A 145 -3.52 -2.70 -8.91
CA GLY A 145 -4.95 -2.62 -9.22
C GLY A 145 -5.85 -2.86 -8.00
N VAL A 146 -5.27 -3.03 -6.81
CA VAL A 146 -6.00 -3.32 -5.58
C VAL A 146 -6.51 -2.02 -4.95
N SER A 147 -7.70 -2.07 -4.36
CA SER A 147 -8.23 -1.05 -3.48
C SER A 147 -8.84 -1.73 -2.26
N VAL A 148 -8.35 -1.39 -1.07
CA VAL A 148 -8.78 -2.00 0.19
C VAL A 148 -9.67 -1.01 0.94
N LEU A 149 -10.87 -1.45 1.28
CA LEU A 149 -11.86 -0.62 1.99
C LEU A 149 -12.23 -1.23 3.33
N THR A 150 -12.53 -0.38 4.29
CA THR A 150 -13.11 -0.75 5.58
C THR A 150 -14.61 -1.02 5.41
N ILE A 151 -15.05 -2.16 5.94
CA ILE A 151 -16.46 -2.56 6.00
C ILE A 151 -16.87 -2.54 7.47
N HIS A 152 -17.42 -1.42 7.93
CA HIS A 152 -17.77 -1.22 9.35
C HIS A 152 -18.78 -2.24 9.84
N GLU A 153 -19.78 -2.59 9.03
CA GLU A 153 -20.79 -3.61 9.35
C GLU A 153 -20.15 -4.95 9.70
N LYS A 154 -19.08 -5.33 9.00
CA LYS A 154 -18.35 -6.61 9.18
C LYS A 154 -17.13 -6.49 10.07
N LYS A 155 -16.81 -5.30 10.58
CA LYS A 155 -15.62 -5.00 11.39
C LYS A 155 -14.32 -5.55 10.77
N THR A 156 -14.16 -5.35 9.46
CA THR A 156 -13.04 -5.88 8.67
C THR A 156 -12.68 -4.97 7.51
N LYS A 157 -11.57 -5.30 6.85
CA LYS A 157 -11.17 -4.70 5.58
C LYS A 157 -11.26 -5.74 4.47
N SER A 158 -11.59 -5.30 3.27
CA SER A 158 -11.62 -6.17 2.09
C SER A 158 -11.20 -5.41 0.84
N SER A 159 -10.52 -6.12 -0.05
CA SER A 159 -10.26 -5.59 -1.39
C SER A 159 -11.55 -5.58 -2.21
N ILE A 160 -11.72 -4.57 -3.06
CA ILE A 160 -12.78 -4.58 -4.07
C ILE A 160 -12.58 -5.71 -5.08
N ALA A 161 -13.64 -6.10 -5.78
CA ALA A 161 -13.58 -7.21 -6.73
C ALA A 161 -12.88 -6.86 -8.05
N TYR A 162 -12.57 -5.59 -8.27
CA TYR A 162 -11.98 -5.08 -9.51
C TYR A 162 -10.50 -4.80 -9.38
N ARG A 163 -9.79 -4.90 -10.49
CA ARG A 163 -8.38 -4.54 -10.62
C ARG A 163 -8.27 -3.21 -11.36
N ILE A 164 -8.28 -2.10 -10.62
CA ILE A 164 -8.25 -0.74 -11.17
C ILE A 164 -6.83 -0.19 -11.02
N PHE A 165 -6.01 -0.40 -12.03
CA PHE A 165 -4.68 0.18 -12.07
C PHE A 165 -4.76 1.68 -12.41
N PRO A 166 -3.99 2.55 -11.74
CA PRO A 166 -3.81 3.91 -12.23
C PRO A 166 -3.24 3.92 -13.65
N GLU A 167 -3.72 4.81 -14.50
CA GLU A 167 -3.14 5.06 -15.84
C GLU A 167 -1.74 5.69 -15.70
N LEU A 168 -1.58 6.52 -14.65
CA LEU A 168 -0.40 7.33 -14.40
C LEU A 168 -0.05 7.34 -12.92
N ALA A 169 1.21 7.06 -12.61
CA ALA A 169 1.81 7.22 -11.30
C ALA A 169 2.91 8.29 -11.35
N LEU A 170 2.76 9.34 -10.55
CA LEU A 170 3.70 10.46 -10.46
C LEU A 170 4.40 10.42 -9.10
N ALA A 171 5.52 9.70 -9.04
CA ALA A 171 6.25 9.37 -7.83
C ALA A 171 7.38 10.40 -7.59
N ASP A 172 7.09 11.47 -6.86
CA ASP A 172 8.06 12.51 -6.53
C ASP A 172 8.59 12.30 -5.10
N PRO A 173 9.89 11.99 -4.91
CA PRO A 173 10.45 11.77 -3.59
C PRO A 173 10.41 12.99 -2.67
N LYS A 174 10.25 14.22 -3.21
CA LYS A 174 10.15 15.43 -2.39
C LYS A 174 8.96 15.41 -1.43
N TYR A 175 7.88 14.69 -1.76
CA TYR A 175 6.70 14.60 -0.90
C TYR A 175 6.94 13.78 0.38
N LEU A 176 8.05 13.04 0.47
CA LEU A 176 8.48 12.34 1.67
C LEU A 176 9.31 13.22 2.61
N GLU A 177 9.92 14.32 2.15
CA GLU A 177 10.88 15.13 2.90
C GLU A 177 10.27 15.76 4.18
N HIS A 178 8.97 15.98 4.19
CA HIS A 178 8.24 16.55 5.34
C HIS A 178 7.40 15.52 6.10
N ALA A 179 7.53 14.23 5.75
CA ALA A 179 6.82 13.18 6.47
C ALA A 179 7.43 12.98 7.86
N PRO A 180 6.60 12.79 8.90
CA PRO A 180 7.11 12.41 10.22
C PRO A 180 7.97 11.14 10.12
N VAL A 181 9.12 11.10 10.81
CA VAL A 181 10.06 9.96 10.78
C VAL A 181 9.34 8.64 11.11
N LYS A 182 8.44 8.64 12.08
CA LYS A 182 7.64 7.44 12.43
C LYS A 182 6.77 6.95 11.26
N VAL A 183 6.26 7.85 10.43
CA VAL A 183 5.49 7.47 9.22
C VAL A 183 6.43 6.83 8.20
N LEU A 184 7.61 7.40 7.98
CA LEU A 184 8.62 6.82 7.08
C LEU A 184 9.04 5.42 7.53
N HIS A 185 9.33 5.23 8.83
CA HIS A 185 9.69 3.93 9.40
C HIS A 185 8.57 2.90 9.20
N ASN A 186 7.35 3.23 9.57
CA ASN A 186 6.22 2.31 9.45
C ASN A 186 5.93 1.96 7.98
N THR A 187 5.98 2.95 7.07
CA THR A 187 5.71 2.68 5.65
C THR A 187 6.87 1.94 4.98
N ALA A 188 8.12 2.23 5.34
CA ALA A 188 9.26 1.45 4.87
C ALA A 188 9.22 -0.02 5.34
N MET A 189 8.72 -0.27 6.56
CA MET A 189 8.47 -1.64 7.06
C MET A 189 7.38 -2.33 6.25
N ASP A 190 6.31 -1.63 5.89
CA ASP A 190 5.25 -2.15 5.02
C ASP A 190 5.81 -2.60 3.66
N ALA A 191 6.64 -1.75 3.02
CA ALA A 191 7.34 -2.10 1.78
C ALA A 191 8.25 -3.33 1.94
N LEU A 192 8.99 -3.44 3.05
CA LEU A 192 9.82 -4.62 3.33
C LEU A 192 8.97 -5.89 3.44
N CYS A 193 7.84 -5.83 4.16
CA CYS A 193 6.90 -6.95 4.23
C CYS A 193 6.38 -7.34 2.84
N HIS A 194 5.95 -6.39 2.03
CA HIS A 194 5.50 -6.63 0.66
C HIS A 194 6.56 -7.35 -0.18
N LEU A 195 7.81 -6.89 -0.11
CA LEU A 195 8.92 -7.45 -0.87
C LEU A 195 9.24 -8.89 -0.44
N CYS A 196 9.35 -9.13 0.87
CA CYS A 196 9.61 -10.47 1.41
C CYS A 196 8.44 -11.42 1.10
N GLU A 197 7.20 -11.00 1.39
CA GLU A 197 6.01 -11.81 1.13
C GLU A 197 5.85 -12.14 -0.36
N SER A 198 6.15 -11.20 -1.26
CA SER A 198 6.06 -11.44 -2.70
C SER A 198 7.15 -12.37 -3.21
N TYR A 199 8.38 -12.28 -2.69
CA TYR A 199 9.48 -13.14 -3.11
C TYR A 199 9.22 -14.61 -2.82
N ILE A 200 8.78 -14.93 -1.59
CA ILE A 200 8.53 -16.31 -1.13
C ILE A 200 7.07 -16.76 -1.32
N ASN A 201 6.25 -15.99 -2.04
CA ASN A 201 4.84 -16.29 -2.28
C ASN A 201 4.66 -17.60 -3.07
N SER A 202 3.63 -18.39 -2.77
CA SER A 202 3.30 -19.60 -3.54
C SER A 202 3.02 -19.34 -5.02
N GLY A 203 2.56 -18.12 -5.35
CA GLY A 203 2.32 -17.63 -6.71
C GLY A 203 3.48 -16.85 -7.31
N ALA A 204 4.66 -16.83 -6.67
CA ALA A 204 5.81 -16.08 -7.16
C ALA A 204 6.29 -16.59 -8.54
N THR A 205 6.70 -15.66 -9.38
CA THR A 205 7.27 -15.92 -10.71
C THR A 205 8.61 -15.20 -10.83
N ASP A 206 9.40 -15.54 -11.83
CA ASP A 206 10.68 -14.85 -12.09
C ASP A 206 10.48 -13.33 -12.21
N TYR A 207 9.37 -12.89 -12.81
CA TYR A 207 9.07 -11.46 -12.95
C TYR A 207 8.73 -10.79 -11.62
N SER A 208 7.90 -11.42 -10.76
CA SER A 208 7.60 -10.87 -9.44
C SER A 208 8.83 -10.91 -8.53
N ARG A 209 9.64 -11.98 -8.59
CA ARG A 209 10.91 -12.10 -7.87
C ARG A 209 11.92 -11.04 -8.32
N MET A 210 12.01 -10.75 -9.61
CA MET A 210 12.87 -9.67 -10.13
C MET A 210 12.51 -8.31 -9.49
N CYS A 211 11.22 -7.99 -9.42
CA CYS A 211 10.77 -6.76 -8.75
C CYS A 211 11.08 -6.80 -7.25
N ALA A 212 10.80 -7.92 -6.58
CA ALA A 212 11.05 -8.08 -5.15
C ALA A 212 12.52 -7.94 -4.79
N VAL A 213 13.42 -8.63 -5.52
CA VAL A 213 14.87 -8.55 -5.32
C VAL A 213 15.37 -7.12 -5.52
N LYS A 214 14.97 -6.48 -6.62
CA LYS A 214 15.37 -5.09 -6.86
C LYS A 214 14.87 -4.13 -5.78
N GLY A 215 13.63 -4.33 -5.33
CA GLY A 215 13.06 -3.56 -4.22
C GLY A 215 13.85 -3.75 -2.91
N LEU A 216 14.21 -5.00 -2.55
CA LEU A 216 15.03 -5.30 -1.35
C LEU A 216 16.43 -4.66 -1.42
N GLU A 217 17.10 -4.75 -2.58
CA GLU A 217 18.41 -4.09 -2.79
C GLU A 217 18.33 -2.57 -2.59
N VAL A 218 17.28 -1.94 -3.12
CA VAL A 218 17.10 -0.49 -3.00
C VAL A 218 16.72 -0.13 -1.56
N TRP A 219 15.82 -0.88 -0.94
CA TRP A 219 15.38 -0.69 0.44
C TRP A 219 16.56 -0.76 1.41
N SER A 220 17.47 -1.73 1.21
CA SER A 220 18.63 -1.96 2.09
C SER A 220 19.54 -0.73 2.22
N ARG A 221 19.60 0.13 1.21
CA ARG A 221 20.40 1.36 1.22
C ARG A 221 19.92 2.37 2.26
N SER A 222 18.64 2.32 2.59
CA SER A 222 18.02 3.20 3.59
C SER A 222 18.01 2.61 5.00
N LYS A 223 18.50 1.38 5.21
CA LYS A 223 18.49 0.67 6.51
C LYS A 223 19.11 1.49 7.62
N ALA A 224 20.26 2.14 7.37
CA ALA A 224 20.95 2.95 8.37
C ALA A 224 20.10 4.14 8.86
N PHE A 225 19.38 4.82 7.98
CA PHE A 225 18.40 5.86 8.34
C PHE A 225 17.25 5.27 9.18
N LEU A 226 16.72 4.15 8.77
CA LEU A 226 15.58 3.49 9.42
C LEU A 226 15.91 2.89 10.81
N THR A 227 17.19 2.65 11.12
CA THR A 227 17.61 2.20 12.46
C THR A 227 17.70 3.32 13.49
N GLY A 228 17.53 4.58 13.09
CA GLY A 228 17.72 5.72 13.99
C GLY A 228 19.17 5.97 14.38
N SER A 229 20.15 5.27 13.77
CA SER A 229 21.56 5.50 13.96
C SER A 229 21.96 6.79 13.23
N SER A 230 21.88 7.95 13.86
CA SER A 230 22.42 9.29 13.50
C SER A 230 22.54 9.69 12.01
N ALA A 231 22.11 8.86 11.07
CA ALA A 231 22.07 9.17 9.65
C ALA A 231 20.89 10.07 9.35
N GLU A 232 21.16 11.31 8.96
CA GLU A 232 20.11 12.19 8.45
C GLU A 232 19.62 11.68 7.09
N ALA A 233 18.30 11.79 6.85
CA ALA A 233 17.74 11.47 5.54
C ALA A 233 18.27 12.45 4.49
N THR A 234 18.72 11.92 3.37
CA THR A 234 19.15 12.69 2.20
C THR A 234 18.09 12.62 1.10
N ALA A 235 18.20 13.44 0.08
CA ALA A 235 17.34 13.36 -1.10
C ALA A 235 17.35 11.94 -1.73
N GLU A 236 18.51 11.27 -1.72
CA GLU A 236 18.64 9.89 -2.23
C GLU A 236 17.95 8.89 -1.30
N THR A 237 17.99 9.09 0.03
CA THR A 237 17.24 8.27 0.99
C THR A 237 15.74 8.26 0.67
N TYR A 238 15.16 9.44 0.44
CA TYR A 238 13.74 9.54 0.08
C TYR A 238 13.44 8.92 -1.29
N ALA A 239 14.33 9.08 -2.27
CA ALA A 239 14.20 8.46 -3.58
C ALA A 239 14.27 6.93 -3.48
N ASP A 240 15.22 6.39 -2.74
CA ASP A 240 15.35 4.94 -2.55
C ASP A 240 14.15 4.35 -1.78
N LEU A 241 13.65 5.01 -0.75
CA LEU A 241 12.46 4.57 -0.03
C LEU A 241 11.22 4.54 -0.92
N LEU A 242 10.98 5.59 -1.72
CA LEU A 242 9.86 5.64 -2.64
C LEU A 242 9.99 4.58 -3.74
N ARG A 243 11.18 4.44 -4.32
CA ARG A 243 11.48 3.44 -5.35
C ARG A 243 11.30 2.02 -4.84
N ALA A 244 11.76 1.72 -3.62
CA ALA A 244 11.55 0.42 -3.00
C ALA A 244 10.06 0.11 -2.81
N SER A 245 9.25 1.10 -2.39
CA SER A 245 7.79 0.98 -2.29
C SER A 245 7.14 0.71 -3.65
N THR A 246 7.56 1.40 -4.70
CA THR A 246 7.05 1.18 -6.06
C THR A 246 7.39 -0.24 -6.55
N PHE A 247 8.63 -0.73 -6.34
CA PHE A 247 8.97 -2.12 -6.65
C PHE A 247 8.18 -3.13 -5.82
N ALA A 248 7.93 -2.82 -4.54
CA ALA A 248 7.07 -3.64 -3.68
C ALA A 248 5.65 -3.73 -4.25
N GLY A 249 5.08 -2.60 -4.66
CA GLY A 249 3.79 -2.55 -5.35
C GLY A 249 3.76 -3.38 -6.64
N MET A 250 4.78 -3.25 -7.49
CA MET A 250 4.91 -4.06 -8.72
C MET A 250 4.95 -5.55 -8.42
N ALA A 251 5.66 -5.97 -7.37
CA ALA A 251 5.79 -7.35 -6.96
C ALA A 251 4.46 -7.92 -6.45
N ILE A 252 3.81 -7.24 -5.49
CA ILE A 252 2.52 -7.70 -4.94
C ILE A 252 1.35 -7.55 -5.93
N ALA A 253 1.46 -6.70 -6.94
CA ALA A 253 0.47 -6.66 -8.03
C ALA A 253 0.36 -8.01 -8.76
N GLN A 254 1.44 -8.79 -8.77
CA GLN A 254 1.50 -10.12 -9.40
C GLN A 254 1.10 -11.24 -8.44
N THR A 255 1.54 -11.18 -7.18
CA THR A 255 1.42 -12.27 -6.20
C THR A 255 0.31 -12.08 -5.18
N GLY A 256 -0.07 -10.83 -4.90
CA GLY A 256 -0.77 -10.46 -3.67
C GLY A 256 0.16 -10.52 -2.46
N THR A 257 -0.40 -10.17 -1.29
CA THR A 257 0.24 -10.29 0.02
C THR A 257 -0.06 -11.64 0.67
N SER A 258 0.62 -12.00 1.76
CA SER A 258 0.53 -13.28 2.44
C SER A 258 0.09 -13.14 3.91
N LEU A 259 0.64 -13.97 4.80
CA LEU A 259 0.17 -14.11 6.18
C LEU A 259 0.46 -12.89 7.07
N PRO A 260 1.63 -12.20 7.01
CA PRO A 260 1.86 -10.99 7.80
C PRO A 260 0.77 -9.94 7.59
N HIS A 261 0.42 -9.67 6.34
CA HIS A 261 -0.69 -8.77 6.01
C HIS A 261 -2.04 -9.31 6.47
N GLY A 262 -2.26 -10.63 6.37
CA GLY A 262 -3.48 -11.27 6.84
C GLY A 262 -3.71 -11.09 8.33
N LEU A 263 -2.67 -11.29 9.15
CA LEU A 263 -2.69 -11.11 10.60
C LEU A 263 -2.78 -9.64 11.01
N SER A 264 -2.11 -8.74 10.25
CA SER A 264 -2.05 -7.30 10.56
C SER A 264 -3.43 -6.62 10.61
N TYR A 265 -4.41 -7.11 9.86
CA TYR A 265 -5.74 -6.48 9.79
C TYR A 265 -6.43 -6.40 11.14
N GLY A 266 -6.28 -7.44 11.98
CA GLY A 266 -6.81 -7.43 13.33
C GLY A 266 -6.15 -6.38 14.22
N LEU A 267 -4.82 -6.28 14.20
CA LEU A 267 -4.10 -5.25 14.98
C LEU A 267 -4.48 -3.84 14.56
N THR A 268 -4.57 -3.60 13.25
CA THR A 268 -4.96 -2.29 12.73
C THR A 268 -6.40 -1.95 13.10
N TYR A 269 -7.32 -2.90 12.98
CA TYR A 269 -8.74 -2.64 13.24
C TYR A 269 -9.07 -2.51 14.73
N TYR A 270 -8.58 -3.43 15.57
CA TYR A 270 -8.96 -3.48 16.98
C TYR A 270 -8.10 -2.59 17.89
N LEU A 271 -6.81 -2.45 17.55
CA LEU A 271 -5.83 -1.75 18.40
C LEU A 271 -5.35 -0.41 17.81
N GLY A 272 -5.75 -0.07 16.57
CA GLY A 272 -5.31 1.15 15.90
C GLY A 272 -3.81 1.19 15.60
N VAL A 273 -3.15 0.04 15.52
CA VAL A 273 -1.72 -0.05 15.20
C VAL A 273 -1.49 0.39 13.75
N PRO A 274 -0.50 1.26 13.48
CA PRO A 274 -0.13 1.63 12.12
C PRO A 274 0.14 0.39 11.25
N HIS A 275 -0.33 0.40 10.00
CA HIS A 275 -0.36 -0.80 9.17
C HIS A 275 0.99 -1.47 8.99
N GLY A 276 2.04 -0.72 8.64
CA GLY A 276 3.39 -1.29 8.45
C GLY A 276 3.99 -1.83 9.75
N GLN A 277 3.73 -1.20 10.90
CA GLN A 277 4.10 -1.74 12.20
C GLN A 277 3.36 -3.05 12.48
N ALA A 278 2.07 -3.13 12.16
CA ALA A 278 1.28 -4.34 12.33
C ALA A 278 1.75 -5.48 11.42
N CYS A 279 2.16 -5.21 10.20
CA CYS A 279 2.75 -6.20 9.29
C CYS A 279 4.13 -6.66 9.80
N GLY A 280 4.99 -5.71 10.20
CA GLY A 280 6.33 -5.98 10.71
C GLY A 280 6.34 -6.87 11.96
N GLN A 281 5.30 -6.75 12.82
CA GLN A 281 5.12 -7.58 14.01
C GLN A 281 5.17 -9.09 13.69
N PHE A 282 4.71 -9.49 12.51
CA PHE A 282 4.59 -10.88 12.10
C PHE A 282 5.62 -11.33 11.06
N LEU A 283 6.44 -10.41 10.54
CA LEU A 283 7.34 -10.74 9.43
C LEU A 283 8.40 -11.78 9.81
N ALA A 284 9.08 -11.61 10.95
CA ALA A 284 10.12 -12.55 11.38
C ALA A 284 9.56 -13.96 11.64
N GLY A 285 8.39 -14.04 12.28
CA GLY A 285 7.69 -15.31 12.49
C GLY A 285 7.26 -15.98 11.18
N TYR A 286 6.82 -15.21 10.21
CA TYR A 286 6.48 -15.73 8.88
C TYR A 286 7.69 -16.28 8.13
N LEU A 287 8.82 -15.56 8.16
CA LEU A 287 10.06 -16.00 7.56
C LEU A 287 10.66 -17.23 8.24
N ALA A 288 10.44 -17.39 9.56
CA ALA A 288 10.88 -18.58 10.30
C ALA A 288 10.17 -19.88 9.89
N GLU A 289 8.94 -19.77 9.32
CA GLU A 289 8.17 -20.92 8.82
C GLU A 289 8.43 -21.22 7.34
N ALA A 290 9.11 -20.29 6.63
CA ALA A 290 9.39 -20.43 5.20
C ALA A 290 10.64 -21.27 4.93
N ASP A 291 10.93 -21.52 3.65
CA ASP A 291 12.15 -22.22 3.23
C ASP A 291 13.40 -21.49 3.74
N PRO A 292 14.33 -22.16 4.44
CA PRO A 292 15.50 -21.52 5.02
C PRO A 292 16.43 -20.84 3.98
N GLU A 293 16.56 -21.39 2.78
CA GLU A 293 17.42 -20.82 1.72
C GLU A 293 16.78 -19.55 1.15
N GLU A 294 15.47 -19.56 0.89
CA GLU A 294 14.74 -18.39 0.45
C GLU A 294 14.72 -17.31 1.54
N THR A 295 14.54 -17.68 2.81
CA THR A 295 14.61 -16.77 3.96
C THR A 295 16.00 -16.12 4.06
N ALA A 296 17.07 -16.90 4.02
CA ALA A 296 18.44 -16.38 4.06
C ALA A 296 18.72 -15.43 2.88
N PHE A 297 18.19 -15.73 1.70
CA PHE A 297 18.33 -14.90 0.52
C PHE A 297 17.65 -13.53 0.70
N VAL A 298 16.38 -13.50 1.14
CA VAL A 298 15.66 -12.21 1.31
C VAL A 298 16.27 -11.38 2.44
N LEU A 299 16.66 -12.02 3.55
CA LEU A 299 17.35 -11.33 4.65
C LEU A 299 18.63 -10.68 4.17
N LYS A 300 19.52 -11.44 3.54
CA LYS A 300 20.80 -10.94 3.02
C LYS A 300 20.60 -9.81 2.01
N THR A 301 19.62 -9.93 1.11
CA THR A 301 19.34 -8.90 0.10
C THR A 301 18.81 -7.61 0.74
N ALA A 302 18.02 -7.72 1.81
CA ALA A 302 17.55 -6.58 2.62
C ALA A 302 18.62 -6.03 3.58
N GLY A 303 19.80 -6.68 3.67
CA GLY A 303 20.92 -6.26 4.51
C GLY A 303 20.85 -6.76 5.95
N PHE A 304 20.22 -7.92 6.20
CA PHE A 304 20.17 -8.58 7.51
C PHE A 304 20.94 -9.91 7.47
N ASP A 305 21.67 -10.19 8.55
CA ASP A 305 22.42 -11.45 8.68
C ASP A 305 21.57 -12.58 9.30
N SER A 306 20.47 -12.23 10.02
CA SER A 306 19.61 -13.21 10.68
C SER A 306 18.20 -12.67 10.94
N LEU A 307 17.28 -13.58 11.33
CA LEU A 307 15.94 -13.22 11.79
C LEU A 307 15.96 -12.40 13.08
N GLU A 308 16.92 -12.67 13.96
CA GLU A 308 17.11 -11.93 15.22
C GLU A 308 17.49 -10.47 14.92
N GLU A 309 18.37 -10.24 13.92
CA GLU A 309 18.73 -8.89 13.50
C GLU A 309 17.54 -8.15 12.87
N LEU A 310 16.77 -8.81 12.00
CA LEU A 310 15.53 -8.25 11.45
C LEU A 310 14.56 -7.87 12.58
N ASN A 311 14.40 -8.74 13.57
CA ASN A 311 13.49 -8.49 14.67
C ASN A 311 13.97 -7.35 15.59
N ALA A 312 15.26 -7.27 15.86
CA ALA A 312 15.86 -6.16 16.60
C ALA A 312 15.71 -4.83 15.82
N PHE A 313 15.88 -4.86 14.50
CA PHE A 313 15.63 -3.72 13.64
C PHE A 313 14.17 -3.27 13.71
N PHE A 314 13.21 -4.20 13.60
CA PHE A 314 11.79 -3.89 13.73
C PHE A 314 11.48 -3.23 15.08
N ALA A 315 11.97 -3.84 16.17
CA ALA A 315 11.77 -3.31 17.51
C ALA A 315 12.34 -1.89 17.69
N GLY A 316 13.51 -1.62 17.13
CA GLY A 316 14.16 -0.30 17.19
C GLY A 316 13.52 0.75 16.29
N SER A 317 13.06 0.35 15.11
CA SER A 317 12.52 1.24 14.07
C SER A 317 11.02 1.58 14.29
N CYS A 318 10.20 0.57 14.48
CA CYS A 318 8.74 0.71 14.56
C CYS A 318 8.21 0.54 16.00
N GLY A 319 8.92 -0.19 16.84
CA GLY A 319 8.49 -0.63 18.16
C GLY A 319 7.64 -1.90 18.11
N VAL A 320 7.86 -2.79 19.09
CA VAL A 320 7.03 -3.98 19.28
C VAL A 320 5.68 -3.58 19.84
N VAL A 321 4.62 -4.22 19.35
CA VAL A 321 3.26 -4.01 19.85
C VAL A 321 3.01 -5.04 20.95
N ASP A 322 2.62 -4.57 22.13
CA ASP A 322 2.09 -5.42 23.18
C ASP A 322 0.64 -5.80 22.81
N VAL A 323 0.47 -7.03 22.33
CA VAL A 323 -0.81 -7.52 21.84
C VAL A 323 -1.40 -8.48 22.88
N PRO A 324 -2.62 -8.25 23.39
CA PRO A 324 -3.27 -9.21 24.29
C PRO A 324 -3.38 -10.61 23.68
N GLU A 325 -3.15 -11.63 24.48
CA GLU A 325 -3.14 -13.04 24.05
C GLU A 325 -4.45 -13.44 23.37
N ASP A 326 -5.59 -13.03 23.93
CA ASP A 326 -6.91 -13.27 23.37
C ASP A 326 -7.09 -12.63 21.98
N THR A 327 -6.45 -11.48 21.74
CA THR A 327 -6.41 -10.83 20.44
C THR A 327 -5.55 -11.61 19.45
N LEU A 328 -4.36 -12.11 19.86
CA LEU A 328 -3.52 -12.96 19.00
C LEU A 328 -4.25 -14.24 18.60
N GLU A 329 -4.92 -14.89 19.54
CA GLU A 329 -5.74 -16.07 19.29
C GLU A 329 -6.87 -15.77 18.29
N ALA A 330 -7.58 -14.68 18.51
CA ALA A 330 -8.71 -14.30 17.66
C ALA A 330 -8.27 -14.01 16.20
N ILE A 331 -7.16 -13.28 16.00
CA ILE A 331 -6.67 -12.97 14.64
C ILE A 331 -6.13 -14.21 13.93
N ALA A 332 -5.43 -15.12 14.66
CA ALA A 332 -4.95 -16.37 14.09
C ALA A 332 -6.11 -17.28 13.66
N ALA A 333 -7.13 -17.45 14.52
CA ALA A 333 -8.32 -18.22 14.20
C ALA A 333 -9.13 -17.60 13.03
N GLN A 334 -9.26 -16.27 13.01
CA GLN A 334 -9.95 -15.58 11.92
C GLN A 334 -9.22 -15.78 10.58
N LEU A 335 -7.89 -15.73 10.58
CA LEU A 335 -7.11 -15.96 9.36
C LEU A 335 -7.17 -17.43 8.93
N ALA A 336 -7.11 -18.39 9.86
CA ALA A 336 -7.27 -19.82 9.59
C ALA A 336 -8.60 -20.16 8.87
N ALA A 337 -9.65 -19.41 9.20
CA ALA A 337 -10.96 -19.56 8.57
C ALA A 337 -11.06 -18.93 7.15
N ASN A 338 -9.96 -18.34 6.63
CA ASN A 338 -9.95 -17.64 5.33
C ASN A 338 -9.02 -18.30 4.30
N PRO A 339 -9.45 -19.38 3.59
CA PRO A 339 -8.63 -20.11 2.64
C PRO A 339 -8.06 -19.22 1.51
N ALA A 340 -8.78 -18.16 1.14
CA ALA A 340 -8.35 -17.24 0.08
C ALA A 340 -7.09 -16.46 0.46
N LYS A 341 -6.86 -16.24 1.75
CA LYS A 341 -5.63 -15.59 2.26
C LYS A 341 -4.49 -16.61 2.46
N LEU A 342 -4.81 -17.83 2.90
CA LEU A 342 -3.82 -18.87 3.17
C LEU A 342 -3.11 -19.38 1.90
N LYS A 343 -3.79 -19.35 0.74
CA LYS A 343 -3.25 -19.87 -0.53
C LYS A 343 -1.95 -19.20 -0.99
N ASN A 344 -1.67 -18.00 -0.53
CA ASN A 344 -0.46 -17.25 -0.91
C ASN A 344 0.76 -17.62 -0.06
N ALA A 345 0.56 -18.37 1.05
CA ALA A 345 1.67 -18.88 1.84
C ALA A 345 2.45 -19.94 1.06
N PRO A 346 3.80 -19.95 1.13
CA PRO A 346 4.62 -20.95 0.46
C PRO A 346 4.63 -22.32 1.18
N PHE A 347 3.96 -22.41 2.33
CA PHE A 347 3.87 -23.59 3.18
C PHE A 347 2.42 -23.82 3.63
N ALA A 348 2.16 -25.01 4.17
CA ALA A 348 0.83 -25.33 4.72
C ALA A 348 0.59 -24.50 5.99
N ALA A 349 -0.29 -23.52 5.89
CA ALA A 349 -0.61 -22.60 6.98
C ALA A 349 -1.86 -23.07 7.72
N ASP A 350 -1.71 -24.02 8.64
CA ASP A 350 -2.76 -24.39 9.57
C ASP A 350 -2.81 -23.43 10.79
N GLU A 351 -3.78 -23.60 11.66
CA GLU A 351 -3.94 -22.77 12.86
C GLU A 351 -2.70 -22.80 13.78
N LYS A 352 -1.98 -23.94 13.88
CA LYS A 352 -0.78 -24.07 14.68
C LYS A 352 0.38 -23.24 14.12
N VAL A 353 0.53 -23.25 12.79
CA VAL A 353 1.52 -22.43 12.09
C VAL A 353 1.20 -20.94 12.30
N LEU A 354 -0.07 -20.54 12.12
CA LEU A 354 -0.48 -19.16 12.33
C LEU A 354 -0.25 -18.68 13.76
N ARG A 355 -0.47 -19.53 14.76
CA ARG A 355 -0.11 -19.23 16.16
C ARG A 355 1.39 -19.04 16.34
N ARG A 356 2.25 -19.92 15.81
CA ARG A 356 3.70 -19.74 15.91
C ARG A 356 4.15 -18.40 15.29
N ILE A 357 3.58 -18.02 14.16
CA ILE A 357 3.85 -16.71 13.53
C ILE A 357 3.37 -15.57 14.44
N ALA A 358 2.14 -15.67 14.95
CA ALA A 358 1.52 -14.61 15.76
C ALA A 358 2.26 -14.39 17.09
N TYR A 359 2.76 -15.47 17.71
CA TYR A 359 3.45 -15.43 19.01
C TYR A 359 4.96 -15.26 18.92
N TYR A 360 5.54 -15.19 17.72
CA TYR A 360 7.01 -15.12 17.54
C TYR A 360 7.65 -13.95 18.30
N ASN A 361 6.99 -12.81 18.35
CA ASN A 361 7.43 -11.59 19.05
C ASN A 361 6.64 -11.32 20.34
N HIS A 362 5.89 -12.29 20.84
CA HIS A 362 5.14 -12.18 22.08
C HIS A 362 5.94 -12.83 23.20
N HIS A 363 6.38 -12.05 24.20
CA HIS A 363 7.15 -12.48 25.36
C HIS A 363 6.46 -12.11 26.65
#